data_5a7aca3c65c031a5385ac77526a8b06c
#
_entry.id   5a7aca3c65c031a5385ac77526a8b06c
#
_cell.length_a   1.000
_cell.length_b   1.000
_cell.length_c   1.000
_cell.angle_alpha   90.00
_cell.angle_beta   90.00
_cell.angle_gamma   90.00
#
_symmetry.space_group_name_H-M   'P 1'
#
loop_
_entity.id
_entity.type
_entity.pdbx_description
1 polymer ?
#
loop_
_entity_poly.entity_id
_entity_poly.type
_entity_poly.pdbx_seq_one_letter_code
_entity_poly.pdbx_strand_id
1 'polypeptide(L)'
;ANPMAMNTWAANEIGKVNTIGLCHGVQGGAKLIEDSLNIPFNKMKYSCSGINHMTWYLDLKYKGKKITKEQLSKSLKKHKKFSRDEKVRIDVLDKFGYFSTESNGHLSEYLPWYRRTQKDVKKWSSLSNWIHGETGGYLRVCNEKRNWFLEDYSKYLKKSGINLNDYKRSTEHGSYIIEAIETGKKYRGHFNVINKKTISNLDEDCVIESTGYVSSKGLQMIEGIKLPLQCAALCSTSIDVQRMAVKAAVNGDVELLKLAVLQDPLVSSVCSSEEVWQMVDEMLVAQEKWLPQFKSKINSIKRNLKKIKNYKYSKAVKGITRKTKNNRQKRSVLVEKEAFNL
;
A
#
# COMPACT_ATOMS: atom_id res chain seq x y z
N ALA A 1 -1.54 10.54 -2.99
CA ALA A 1 -0.98 9.89 -4.19
C ALA A 1 -0.42 8.52 -3.82
N ASN A 2 -0.58 7.54 -4.69
CA ASN A 2 -0.01 6.21 -4.53
C ASN A 2 1.03 5.94 -5.62
N PRO A 3 2.09 5.22 -5.31
CA PRO A 3 2.47 4.63 -4.01
C PRO A 3 2.98 5.70 -3.03
N MET A 4 2.33 5.85 -1.88
CA MET A 4 2.52 6.99 -0.99
C MET A 4 3.94 7.06 -0.40
N ALA A 5 4.51 5.97 0.08
CA ALA A 5 5.85 5.95 0.67
C ALA A 5 6.92 6.35 -0.37
N MET A 6 6.88 5.80 -1.59
CA MET A 6 7.82 6.16 -2.65
C MET A 6 7.64 7.61 -3.11
N ASN A 7 6.42 8.11 -3.19
CA ASN A 7 6.16 9.53 -3.53
C ASN A 7 6.69 10.46 -2.42
N THR A 8 6.51 10.10 -1.14
CA THR A 8 7.08 10.84 -0.01
C THR A 8 8.61 10.83 -0.08
N TRP A 9 9.20 9.69 -0.38
CA TRP A 9 10.66 9.56 -0.53
C TRP A 9 11.19 10.40 -1.69
N ALA A 10 10.61 10.26 -2.88
CA ALA A 10 11.01 11.02 -4.06
C ALA A 10 10.87 12.54 -3.85
N ALA A 11 9.79 13.01 -3.21
CA ALA A 11 9.61 14.42 -2.91
C ALA A 11 10.69 14.97 -1.95
N ASN A 12 11.10 14.17 -0.96
CA ASN A 12 12.19 14.54 -0.06
C ASN A 12 13.56 14.46 -0.75
N GLU A 13 13.78 13.50 -1.64
CA GLU A 13 15.02 13.38 -2.45
C GLU A 13 15.19 14.60 -3.37
N ILE A 14 14.12 15.07 -4.00
CA ILE A 14 14.14 16.26 -4.87
C ILE A 14 14.33 17.55 -4.04
N GLY A 15 13.94 17.54 -2.77
CA GLY A 15 14.21 18.63 -1.81
C GLY A 15 13.43 19.92 -2.02
N LYS A 16 12.38 19.93 -2.84
CA LYS A 16 11.62 21.16 -3.18
C LYS A 16 10.45 21.47 -2.27
N VAL A 17 9.89 20.46 -1.60
CA VAL A 17 8.71 20.61 -0.75
C VAL A 17 8.80 19.67 0.45
N ASN A 18 8.53 20.20 1.65
CA ASN A 18 8.36 19.38 2.85
C ASN A 18 7.13 18.49 2.69
N THR A 19 7.34 17.19 2.60
CA THR A 19 6.29 16.23 2.32
C THR A 19 6.16 15.23 3.47
N ILE A 20 4.93 15.03 3.91
CA ILE A 20 4.55 14.01 4.89
C ILE A 20 3.53 13.08 4.22
N GLY A 21 3.77 11.79 4.28
CA GLY A 21 2.81 10.80 3.84
C GLY A 21 1.79 10.48 4.93
N LEU A 22 0.54 10.25 4.55
CA LEU A 22 -0.55 9.91 5.46
C LEU A 22 -1.25 8.63 5.00
N CYS A 23 -1.51 7.73 5.93
CA CYS A 23 -2.26 6.50 5.72
C CYS A 23 -3.21 6.24 6.89
N HIS A 24 -4.38 5.69 6.61
CA HIS A 24 -5.37 5.31 7.65
C HIS A 24 -5.33 3.80 7.98
N GLY A 25 -4.36 3.05 7.48
CA GLY A 25 -4.19 1.63 7.78
C GLY A 25 -4.07 1.33 9.28
N VAL A 26 -3.33 2.17 10.01
CA VAL A 26 -3.20 2.06 11.47
C VAL A 26 -4.55 2.19 12.17
N GLN A 27 -5.36 3.18 11.79
CA GLN A 27 -6.69 3.39 12.40
C GLN A 27 -7.65 2.26 12.06
N GLY A 28 -7.66 1.82 10.80
CA GLY A 28 -8.48 0.71 10.33
C GLY A 28 -8.14 -0.61 11.03
N GLY A 29 -6.84 -0.88 11.20
CA GLY A 29 -6.37 -2.06 11.93
C GLY A 29 -6.69 -1.99 13.42
N ALA A 30 -6.57 -0.81 14.07
CA ALA A 30 -6.94 -0.63 15.46
C ALA A 30 -8.44 -0.90 15.67
N LYS A 31 -9.29 -0.36 14.79
CA LYS A 31 -10.73 -0.62 14.82
C LYS A 31 -11.05 -2.12 14.69
N LEU A 32 -10.37 -2.83 13.79
CA LEU A 32 -10.56 -4.26 13.61
C LEU A 32 -10.17 -5.04 14.88
N ILE A 33 -9.09 -4.66 15.57
CA ILE A 33 -8.68 -5.27 16.83
C ILE A 33 -9.73 -4.99 17.92
N GLU A 34 -10.19 -3.74 18.05
CA GLU A 34 -11.23 -3.36 19.01
C GLU A 34 -12.53 -4.15 18.74
N ASP A 35 -12.97 -4.22 17.49
CA ASP A 35 -14.17 -4.99 17.10
C ASP A 35 -14.01 -6.47 17.43
N SER A 36 -12.82 -7.07 17.18
CA SER A 36 -12.57 -8.49 17.47
C SER A 36 -12.61 -8.82 18.96
N LEU A 37 -12.17 -7.89 19.81
CA LEU A 37 -12.08 -8.05 21.24
C LEU A 37 -13.28 -7.47 22.03
N ASN A 38 -14.30 -6.96 21.32
CA ASN A 38 -15.42 -6.22 21.90
C ASN A 38 -14.97 -5.04 22.77
N ILE A 39 -13.92 -4.34 22.35
CA ILE A 39 -13.46 -3.11 22.98
C ILE A 39 -14.19 -1.94 22.32
N PRO A 40 -14.78 -1.00 23.10
CA PRO A 40 -15.42 0.18 22.53
C PRO A 40 -14.44 1.01 21.67
N PHE A 41 -14.95 1.57 20.57
CA PHE A 41 -14.15 2.32 19.60
C PHE A 41 -13.31 3.43 20.26
N ASN A 42 -12.06 3.56 19.87
CA ASN A 42 -11.06 4.50 20.40
C ASN A 42 -10.75 4.34 21.90
N LYS A 43 -10.99 3.19 22.50
CA LYS A 43 -10.64 2.93 23.91
C LYS A 43 -9.36 2.11 24.07
N MET A 44 -8.88 1.46 23.00
CA MET A 44 -7.58 0.79 23.02
C MET A 44 -6.44 1.81 22.90
N LYS A 45 -5.41 1.60 23.69
CA LYS A 45 -4.13 2.31 23.54
C LYS A 45 -3.16 1.42 22.80
N TYR A 46 -2.44 2.00 21.83
CA TYR A 46 -1.50 1.24 21.00
C TYR A 46 -0.34 2.11 20.51
N SER A 47 0.76 1.47 20.18
CA SER A 47 1.86 2.04 19.42
C SER A 47 2.13 1.19 18.17
N CYS A 48 2.39 1.86 17.07
CA CYS A 48 2.71 1.23 15.79
C CYS A 48 3.95 1.86 15.19
N SER A 49 4.80 1.03 14.60
CA SER A 49 5.96 1.48 13.84
C SER A 49 6.34 0.47 12.78
N GLY A 50 6.93 0.94 11.69
CA GLY A 50 7.36 0.16 10.55
C GLY A 50 7.48 1.04 9.31
N ILE A 51 7.06 0.52 8.17
CA ILE A 51 6.94 1.27 6.92
C ILE A 51 5.48 1.25 6.45
N ASN A 52 5.11 2.14 5.55
CA ASN A 52 3.75 2.16 4.99
C ASN A 52 3.36 0.79 4.42
N HIS A 53 2.16 0.33 4.77
CA HIS A 53 1.60 -0.99 4.47
C HIS A 53 2.33 -2.18 5.12
N MET A 54 3.36 -1.94 5.93
CA MET A 54 4.02 -2.94 6.76
C MET A 54 4.42 -2.33 8.11
N THR A 55 3.43 -1.69 8.75
CA THR A 55 3.53 -1.14 10.10
C THR A 55 2.98 -2.17 11.10
N TRP A 56 3.60 -2.27 12.26
CA TRP A 56 3.35 -3.32 13.25
C TRP A 56 2.80 -2.75 14.54
N TYR A 57 1.77 -3.38 15.12
CA TYR A 57 1.32 -3.07 16.47
C TYR A 57 2.30 -3.65 17.47
N LEU A 58 3.14 -2.79 18.05
CA LEU A 58 4.21 -3.17 18.99
C LEU A 58 3.68 -3.31 20.42
N ASP A 59 2.72 -2.46 20.79
CA ASP A 59 2.09 -2.49 22.11
C ASP A 59 0.58 -2.26 21.97
N LEU A 60 -0.19 -3.09 22.65
CA LEU A 60 -1.64 -3.04 22.66
C LEU A 60 -2.12 -3.13 24.11
N LYS A 61 -2.91 -2.13 24.58
CA LYS A 61 -3.43 -2.07 25.95
C LYS A 61 -4.90 -1.65 25.97
N TYR A 62 -5.66 -2.28 26.86
CA TYR A 62 -7.01 -1.88 27.20
C TYR A 62 -7.20 -1.82 28.71
N LYS A 63 -7.72 -0.71 29.26
CA LYS A 63 -7.86 -0.47 30.71
C LYS A 63 -6.56 -0.76 31.49
N GLY A 64 -5.43 -0.33 30.93
CA GLY A 64 -4.11 -0.52 31.54
C GLY A 64 -3.51 -1.94 31.37
N LYS A 65 -4.29 -2.92 30.97
CA LYS A 65 -3.82 -4.31 30.78
C LYS A 65 -3.33 -4.53 29.35
N LYS A 66 -2.19 -5.23 29.21
CA LYS A 66 -1.64 -5.62 27.91
C LYS A 66 -2.55 -6.65 27.24
N ILE A 67 -2.80 -6.47 25.94
CA ILE A 67 -3.45 -7.47 25.09
C ILE A 67 -2.35 -8.34 24.51
N THR A 68 -2.40 -9.64 24.80
CA THR A 68 -1.38 -10.58 24.32
C THR A 68 -1.67 -11.04 22.90
N LYS A 69 -0.63 -11.54 22.23
CA LYS A 69 -0.75 -12.16 20.90
C LYS A 69 -1.79 -13.29 20.89
N GLU A 70 -1.76 -14.15 21.92
CA GLU A 70 -2.66 -15.28 22.05
C GLU A 70 -4.11 -14.85 22.21
N GLN A 71 -4.36 -13.81 23.00
CA GLN A 71 -5.70 -13.23 23.16
C GLN A 71 -6.23 -12.69 21.82
N LEU A 72 -5.41 -11.91 21.10
CA LEU A 72 -5.78 -11.34 19.83
C LEU A 72 -6.00 -12.43 18.76
N SER A 73 -5.07 -13.36 18.61
CA SER A 73 -5.19 -14.46 17.65
C SER A 73 -6.44 -15.30 17.90
N LYS A 74 -6.70 -15.67 19.17
CA LYS A 74 -7.90 -16.42 19.55
C LYS A 74 -9.17 -15.67 19.22
N SER A 75 -9.21 -14.36 19.45
CA SER A 75 -10.37 -13.52 19.17
C SER A 75 -10.62 -13.43 17.67
N LEU A 76 -9.59 -13.13 16.86
CA LEU A 76 -9.70 -13.05 15.40
C LEU A 76 -10.17 -14.36 14.78
N LYS A 77 -9.64 -15.51 15.24
CA LYS A 77 -10.04 -16.85 14.76
C LYS A 77 -11.46 -17.22 15.11
N LYS A 78 -12.00 -16.72 16.24
CA LYS A 78 -13.38 -16.94 16.65
C LYS A 78 -14.37 -16.05 15.88
N HIS A 79 -13.94 -14.90 15.40
CA HIS A 79 -14.82 -13.96 14.73
C HIS A 79 -15.15 -14.42 13.31
N LYS A 80 -16.43 -14.72 13.02
CA LYS A 80 -16.91 -15.30 11.75
C LYS A 80 -16.40 -14.58 10.49
N LYS A 81 -16.35 -13.25 10.50
CA LYS A 81 -15.86 -12.43 9.38
C LYS A 81 -14.33 -12.44 9.33
N PHE A 82 -13.66 -12.14 10.44
CA PHE A 82 -12.21 -11.95 10.44
C PHE A 82 -11.46 -13.26 10.21
N SER A 83 -11.91 -14.40 10.74
CA SER A 83 -11.33 -15.71 10.46
C SER A 83 -11.32 -16.10 8.98
N ARG A 84 -12.27 -15.56 8.20
CA ARG A 84 -12.36 -15.76 6.76
C ARG A 84 -11.52 -14.73 5.97
N ASP A 85 -11.61 -13.46 6.38
CA ASP A 85 -11.14 -12.32 5.58
C ASP A 85 -9.71 -11.88 5.94
N GLU A 86 -9.19 -12.25 7.14
CA GLU A 86 -7.90 -11.80 7.68
C GLU A 86 -6.89 -12.96 7.87
N LYS A 87 -6.95 -13.97 7.04
CA LYS A 87 -6.15 -15.21 7.19
C LYS A 87 -4.64 -14.96 7.18
N VAL A 88 -4.16 -14.09 6.28
CA VAL A 88 -2.74 -13.72 6.20
C VAL A 88 -2.30 -12.98 7.45
N ARG A 89 -3.08 -12.00 7.90
CA ARG A 89 -2.77 -11.22 9.09
C ARG A 89 -2.75 -12.07 10.34
N ILE A 90 -3.68 -13.04 10.45
CA ILE A 90 -3.72 -14.00 11.58
C ILE A 90 -2.51 -14.94 11.52
N ASP A 91 -2.16 -15.46 10.35
CA ASP A 91 -1.00 -16.34 10.17
C ASP A 91 0.33 -15.62 10.49
N VAL A 92 0.43 -14.36 10.06
CA VAL A 92 1.59 -13.49 10.38
C VAL A 92 1.64 -13.20 11.88
N LEU A 93 0.53 -12.87 12.52
CA LEU A 93 0.46 -12.70 13.97
C LEU A 93 0.94 -13.96 14.71
N ASP A 94 0.48 -15.14 14.29
CA ASP A 94 0.85 -16.40 14.93
C ASP A 94 2.34 -16.74 14.78
N LYS A 95 2.94 -16.42 13.63
CA LYS A 95 4.34 -16.75 13.34
C LYS A 95 5.31 -15.66 13.81
N PHE A 96 5.01 -14.41 13.48
CA PHE A 96 5.91 -13.27 13.75
C PHE A 96 5.67 -12.62 15.11
N GLY A 97 4.52 -12.89 15.74
CA GLY A 97 4.20 -12.36 17.07
C GLY A 97 3.59 -10.96 17.07
N TYR A 98 3.45 -10.32 15.93
CA TYR A 98 2.96 -8.96 15.78
C TYR A 98 1.87 -8.86 14.71
N PHE A 99 0.85 -8.05 14.97
CA PHE A 99 -0.23 -7.82 14.03
C PHE A 99 0.11 -6.65 13.11
N SER A 100 -0.10 -6.84 11.80
CA SER A 100 0.13 -5.77 10.81
C SER A 100 -1.05 -4.83 10.75
N THR A 101 -0.77 -3.56 10.46
CA THR A 101 -1.80 -2.53 10.26
C THR A 101 -2.54 -2.67 8.93
N GLU A 102 -1.91 -3.29 7.93
CA GLU A 102 -2.42 -3.35 6.57
C GLU A 102 -3.47 -4.46 6.39
N SER A 103 -4.32 -4.29 5.38
CA SER A 103 -5.36 -5.24 5.01
C SER A 103 -4.79 -6.60 4.59
N ASN A 104 -5.62 -7.64 4.67
CA ASN A 104 -5.22 -9.00 4.30
C ASN A 104 -4.69 -9.10 2.87
N GLY A 105 -5.35 -8.40 1.93
CA GLY A 105 -4.98 -8.38 0.53
C GLY A 105 -3.59 -7.78 0.32
N HIS A 106 -3.41 -6.55 0.78
CA HIS A 106 -2.14 -5.85 0.59
C HIS A 106 -0.98 -6.49 1.35
N LEU A 107 -1.18 -6.93 2.61
CA LEU A 107 -0.11 -7.64 3.32
C LEU A 107 0.33 -8.90 2.56
N SER A 108 -0.60 -9.61 1.90
CA SER A 108 -0.28 -10.78 1.09
C SER A 108 0.54 -10.46 -0.17
N GLU A 109 0.53 -9.19 -0.62
CA GLU A 109 1.32 -8.72 -1.78
C GLU A 109 2.76 -8.37 -1.37
N TYR A 110 2.99 -7.98 -0.12
CA TYR A 110 4.33 -7.70 0.40
C TYR A 110 5.09 -8.95 0.85
N LEU A 111 4.40 -10.08 1.03
CA LEU A 111 4.98 -11.31 1.57
C LEU A 111 4.94 -12.43 0.52
N PRO A 112 6.09 -12.99 0.11
CA PRO A 112 6.17 -13.89 -1.04
C PRO A 112 5.43 -15.22 -0.86
N TRP A 113 5.03 -15.54 0.37
CA TRP A 113 4.52 -16.89 0.71
C TRP A 113 3.04 -17.11 0.40
N TYR A 114 2.26 -16.04 0.19
CA TYR A 114 0.80 -16.12 0.17
C TYR A 114 0.19 -16.06 -1.23
N ARG A 115 1.00 -15.76 -2.27
CA ARG A 115 0.52 -15.54 -3.64
C ARG A 115 1.32 -16.25 -4.74
N ARG A 116 2.21 -17.19 -4.41
CA ARG A 116 3.05 -17.91 -5.39
C ARG A 116 2.25 -18.68 -6.42
N THR A 117 1.10 -19.21 -6.02
CA THR A 117 0.24 -20.03 -6.85
C THR A 117 -1.22 -19.62 -6.72
N GLN A 118 -2.04 -20.01 -7.70
CA GLN A 118 -3.49 -19.83 -7.60
C GLN A 118 -4.09 -20.54 -6.38
N LYS A 119 -3.49 -21.67 -5.96
CA LYS A 119 -3.89 -22.41 -4.76
C LYS A 119 -3.64 -21.57 -3.51
N ASP A 120 -2.48 -20.92 -3.42
CA ASP A 120 -2.15 -20.04 -2.30
C ASP A 120 -3.13 -18.86 -2.23
N VAL A 121 -3.38 -18.18 -3.35
CA VAL A 121 -4.33 -17.06 -3.40
C VAL A 121 -5.72 -17.50 -2.92
N LYS A 122 -6.23 -18.65 -3.39
CA LYS A 122 -7.53 -19.19 -2.95
C LYS A 122 -7.56 -19.57 -1.47
N LYS A 123 -6.45 -20.06 -0.94
CA LYS A 123 -6.31 -20.45 0.47
C LYS A 123 -6.32 -19.22 1.40
N TRP A 124 -5.54 -18.20 1.05
CA TRP A 124 -5.20 -17.11 1.95
C TRP A 124 -6.03 -15.85 1.76
N SER A 125 -6.68 -15.69 0.61
CA SER A 125 -7.43 -14.51 0.26
C SER A 125 -8.94 -14.79 0.17
N SER A 126 -9.72 -13.84 0.64
CA SER A 126 -11.15 -13.78 0.31
C SER A 126 -11.29 -12.88 -0.92
N LEU A 127 -11.64 -13.47 -2.07
CA LEU A 127 -11.73 -12.75 -3.34
C LEU A 127 -13.00 -11.88 -3.47
N SER A 128 -13.55 -11.43 -2.33
CA SER A 128 -14.74 -10.60 -2.29
C SER A 128 -14.51 -9.18 -2.78
N ASN A 129 -13.32 -8.65 -2.52
CA ASN A 129 -12.85 -7.34 -2.97
C ASN A 129 -11.32 -7.26 -2.90
N TRP A 130 -10.74 -6.16 -3.39
CA TRP A 130 -9.29 -5.93 -3.43
C TRP A 130 -8.65 -5.85 -2.04
N ILE A 131 -9.35 -5.31 -1.02
CA ILE A 131 -8.87 -5.23 0.36
C ILE A 131 -8.63 -6.64 0.94
N HIS A 132 -9.44 -7.61 0.57
CA HIS A 132 -9.32 -9.00 1.04
C HIS A 132 -8.51 -9.90 0.12
N GLY A 133 -7.98 -9.37 -0.99
CA GLY A 133 -7.03 -10.06 -1.84
C GLY A 133 -7.49 -10.36 -3.27
N GLU A 134 -8.54 -9.68 -3.77
CA GLU A 134 -8.91 -9.75 -5.18
C GLU A 134 -7.71 -9.31 -6.06
N THR A 135 -7.28 -10.16 -6.97
CA THR A 135 -6.24 -9.84 -7.94
C THR A 135 -6.83 -9.02 -9.10
N GLY A 136 -6.16 -7.93 -9.47
CA GLY A 136 -6.63 -7.05 -10.54
C GLY A 136 -7.88 -6.25 -10.20
N GLY A 137 -8.23 -6.11 -8.92
CA GLY A 137 -9.39 -5.32 -8.48
C GLY A 137 -9.33 -3.86 -8.89
N TYR A 138 -8.13 -3.26 -8.88
CA TYR A 138 -7.95 -1.89 -9.34
C TYR A 138 -8.15 -1.78 -10.86
N LEU A 139 -7.62 -2.72 -11.64
CA LEU A 139 -7.86 -2.78 -13.09
C LEU A 139 -9.35 -2.92 -13.41
N ARG A 140 -10.09 -3.73 -12.61
CA ARG A 140 -11.55 -3.82 -12.73
C ARG A 140 -12.23 -2.47 -12.53
N VAL A 141 -11.84 -1.72 -11.49
CA VAL A 141 -12.39 -0.38 -11.23
C VAL A 141 -12.09 0.58 -12.38
N CYS A 142 -10.87 0.58 -12.90
CA CYS A 142 -10.50 1.41 -14.06
C CYS A 142 -11.32 1.05 -15.31
N ASN A 143 -11.58 -0.26 -15.53
CA ASN A 143 -12.36 -0.74 -16.67
C ASN A 143 -13.88 -0.48 -16.56
N GLU A 144 -14.39 -0.18 -15.38
CA GLU A 144 -15.78 0.23 -15.18
C GLU A 144 -16.09 1.57 -15.86
N LYS A 145 -15.08 2.32 -16.30
CA LYS A 145 -15.17 3.64 -16.99
C LYS A 145 -16.04 4.65 -16.22
N ARG A 146 -16.21 4.43 -14.94
CA ARG A 146 -17.00 5.30 -14.08
C ARG A 146 -16.17 6.53 -13.70
N ASN A 147 -16.66 7.70 -14.04
CA ASN A 147 -16.10 8.95 -13.55
C ASN A 147 -16.81 9.36 -12.25
N TRP A 148 -16.30 8.85 -11.13
CA TRP A 148 -16.85 9.11 -9.80
C TRP A 148 -17.00 10.60 -9.50
N PHE A 149 -16.02 11.40 -9.90
CA PHE A 149 -16.06 12.84 -9.66
C PHE A 149 -17.23 13.49 -10.38
N LEU A 150 -17.39 13.26 -11.69
CA LEU A 150 -18.48 13.85 -12.47
C LEU A 150 -19.86 13.35 -12.00
N GLU A 151 -19.97 12.09 -11.70
CA GLU A 151 -21.25 11.50 -11.25
C GLU A 151 -21.66 12.02 -9.87
N ASP A 152 -20.73 12.06 -8.92
CA ASP A 152 -21.03 12.47 -7.55
C ASP A 152 -21.07 14.00 -7.40
N TYR A 153 -20.23 14.74 -8.11
CA TYR A 153 -20.21 16.20 -8.12
C TYR A 153 -21.50 16.78 -8.69
N SER A 154 -22.03 16.22 -9.76
CA SER A 154 -23.32 16.63 -10.34
C SER A 154 -24.47 16.42 -9.38
N LYS A 155 -24.46 15.34 -8.59
CA LYS A 155 -25.45 15.10 -7.53
C LYS A 155 -25.30 16.08 -6.37
N TYR A 156 -24.05 16.41 -6.04
CA TYR A 156 -23.72 17.34 -4.99
C TYR A 156 -24.18 18.77 -5.32
N LEU A 157 -23.93 19.22 -6.55
CA LEU A 157 -24.39 20.52 -7.02
C LEU A 157 -25.92 20.65 -7.09
N LYS A 158 -26.63 19.55 -7.32
CA LYS A 158 -28.11 19.52 -7.34
C LYS A 158 -28.75 19.55 -5.96
N LYS A 159 -27.99 19.29 -4.89
CA LYS A 159 -28.47 19.49 -3.54
C LYS A 159 -28.54 20.97 -3.23
N SER A 160 -29.73 21.53 -3.21
CA SER A 160 -29.96 22.91 -2.80
C SER A 160 -29.55 23.13 -1.35
N GLY A 161 -28.57 23.98 -1.13
CA GLY A 161 -28.08 24.39 0.19
C GLY A 161 -27.09 23.40 0.84
N ILE A 162 -25.87 23.86 1.03
CA ILE A 162 -24.88 23.18 1.85
C ILE A 162 -25.13 23.65 3.28
N ASN A 163 -25.75 22.80 4.09
CA ASN A 163 -25.77 23.02 5.53
C ASN A 163 -24.47 22.45 6.12
N LEU A 164 -23.53 23.33 6.51
CA LEU A 164 -22.26 22.91 7.09
C LEU A 164 -22.43 22.08 8.37
N ASN A 165 -23.56 22.19 9.07
CA ASN A 165 -23.87 21.40 10.27
C ASN A 165 -24.13 19.91 9.94
N ASP A 166 -24.45 19.58 8.69
CA ASP A 166 -24.62 18.21 8.26
C ASP A 166 -23.29 17.47 8.00
N TYR A 167 -22.16 18.20 7.97
CA TYR A 167 -20.85 17.65 7.74
C TYR A 167 -20.18 17.26 9.06
N LYS A 168 -20.18 15.98 9.35
CA LYS A 168 -19.35 15.43 10.42
C LYS A 168 -17.90 15.36 9.96
N ARG A 169 -16.98 15.82 10.80
CA ARG A 169 -15.54 15.69 10.57
C ARG A 169 -15.20 14.22 10.40
N SER A 170 -14.49 13.88 9.32
CA SER A 170 -14.03 12.52 9.08
C SER A 170 -12.89 12.14 10.05
N THR A 171 -12.49 10.88 10.03
CA THR A 171 -11.33 10.38 10.80
C THR A 171 -10.00 10.61 10.08
N GLU A 172 -10.01 11.25 8.89
CA GLU A 172 -8.80 11.54 8.13
C GLU A 172 -7.89 12.54 8.83
N HIS A 173 -6.59 12.29 8.74
CA HIS A 173 -5.57 13.06 9.46
C HIS A 173 -5.49 14.54 9.08
N GLY A 174 -5.72 14.89 7.80
CA GLY A 174 -5.42 16.22 7.26
C GLY A 174 -6.04 17.38 8.06
N SER A 175 -7.33 17.31 8.35
CA SER A 175 -8.01 18.38 9.08
C SER A 175 -7.54 18.52 10.54
N TYR A 176 -7.15 17.41 11.18
CA TYR A 176 -6.60 17.44 12.55
C TYR A 176 -5.18 18.00 12.58
N ILE A 177 -4.39 17.76 11.54
CA ILE A 177 -3.04 18.32 11.39
C ILE A 177 -3.14 19.85 11.24
N ILE A 178 -4.01 20.33 10.34
CA ILE A 178 -4.24 21.77 10.14
C ILE A 178 -4.68 22.42 11.46
N GLU A 179 -5.69 21.87 12.13
CA GLU A 179 -6.14 22.39 13.45
C GLU A 179 -4.98 22.43 14.45
N ALA A 180 -4.15 21.38 14.52
CA ALA A 180 -3.04 21.33 15.47
C ALA A 180 -1.98 22.40 15.19
N ILE A 181 -1.68 22.69 13.94
CA ILE A 181 -0.73 23.73 13.55
C ILE A 181 -1.28 25.11 13.88
N GLU A 182 -2.53 25.40 13.51
CA GLU A 182 -3.16 26.71 13.68
C GLU A 182 -3.46 27.04 15.15
N THR A 183 -3.95 26.06 15.93
CA THR A 183 -4.41 26.29 17.30
C THR A 183 -3.39 25.94 18.38
N GLY A 184 -2.32 25.22 18.02
CA GLY A 184 -1.35 24.66 18.98
C GLY A 184 -1.87 23.43 19.76
N LYS A 185 -3.11 23.01 19.54
CA LYS A 185 -3.67 21.79 20.13
C LYS A 185 -2.95 20.55 19.63
N LYS A 186 -2.37 19.77 20.55
CA LYS A 186 -1.60 18.58 20.18
C LYS A 186 -2.46 17.52 19.50
N TYR A 187 -2.06 17.10 18.31
CA TYR A 187 -2.64 15.95 17.60
C TYR A 187 -1.64 14.79 17.57
N ARG A 188 -2.04 13.61 18.05
CA ARG A 188 -1.26 12.38 17.95
C ARG A 188 -1.71 11.59 16.73
N GLY A 189 -0.78 11.28 15.84
CA GLY A 189 -1.04 10.52 14.62
C GLY A 189 0.08 9.52 14.29
N HIS A 190 -0.04 8.91 13.11
CA HIS A 190 1.00 8.10 12.49
C HIS A 190 1.37 8.77 11.17
N PHE A 191 2.65 9.01 10.98
CA PHE A 191 3.15 9.83 9.88
C PHE A 191 4.21 9.08 9.12
N ASN A 192 4.21 9.25 7.79
CA ASN A 192 5.23 8.72 6.92
C ASN A 192 6.25 9.82 6.62
N VAL A 193 7.45 9.63 7.09
CA VAL A 193 8.56 10.58 7.02
C VAL A 193 9.88 9.86 6.81
N ILE A 194 10.93 10.60 6.42
CA ILE A 194 12.29 10.08 6.44
C ILE A 194 12.64 9.67 7.87
N ASN A 195 13.21 8.47 8.02
CA ASN A 195 13.43 7.83 9.33
C ASN A 195 14.30 8.65 10.28
N LYS A 196 15.42 9.16 9.77
CA LYS A 196 16.44 9.77 10.64
C LYS A 196 16.75 8.82 11.81
N LYS A 197 16.24 9.13 13.01
CA LYS A 197 16.45 8.33 14.24
C LYS A 197 15.18 7.78 14.86
N THR A 198 14.07 7.88 14.15
CA THR A 198 12.74 7.44 14.65
C THR A 198 12.73 5.95 14.93
N ILE A 199 13.16 5.12 13.96
CA ILE A 199 13.32 3.67 14.12
C ILE A 199 14.82 3.34 14.05
N SER A 200 15.39 2.95 15.18
CA SER A 200 16.84 2.84 15.36
C SER A 200 17.51 1.67 14.62
N ASN A 201 16.75 0.70 14.19
CA ASN A 201 17.23 -0.48 13.45
C ASN A 201 16.67 -0.58 12.02
N LEU A 202 16.34 0.55 11.42
CA LEU A 202 16.14 0.73 9.98
C LEU A 202 17.04 1.88 9.50
N ASP A 203 17.33 1.89 8.20
CA ASP A 203 18.19 2.91 7.59
C ASP A 203 17.64 4.33 7.78
N GLU A 204 18.53 5.31 8.00
CA GLU A 204 18.13 6.69 8.31
C GLU A 204 17.50 7.43 7.11
N ASP A 205 17.81 7.02 5.89
CA ASP A 205 17.34 7.63 4.65
C ASP A 205 15.99 7.11 4.17
N CYS A 206 15.48 6.00 4.74
CA CYS A 206 14.23 5.39 4.29
C CYS A 206 12.99 6.14 4.81
N VAL A 207 11.86 5.95 4.13
CA VAL A 207 10.56 6.43 4.62
C VAL A 207 9.95 5.40 5.55
N ILE A 208 9.65 5.82 6.77
CA ILE A 208 9.01 5.00 7.80
C ILE A 208 7.61 5.50 8.13
N GLU A 209 6.79 4.65 8.73
CA GLU A 209 5.52 5.03 9.32
C GLU A 209 5.55 4.79 10.83
N SER A 210 5.40 5.85 11.62
CA SER A 210 5.49 5.77 13.08
C SER A 210 4.68 6.83 13.78
N THR A 211 4.55 6.67 15.09
CA THR A 211 3.82 7.61 15.95
C THR A 211 4.56 8.94 16.08
N GLY A 212 3.81 10.02 15.95
CA GLY A 212 4.29 11.37 16.19
C GLY A 212 3.19 12.29 16.72
N TYR A 213 3.57 13.53 16.99
CA TYR A 213 2.68 14.61 17.44
C TYR A 213 2.83 15.83 16.55
N VAL A 214 1.71 16.45 16.20
CA VAL A 214 1.69 17.75 15.52
C VAL A 214 1.16 18.80 16.46
N SER A 215 1.75 19.99 16.41
CA SER A 215 1.32 21.19 17.12
C SER A 215 1.75 22.43 16.32
N SER A 216 1.58 23.64 16.88
CA SER A 216 2.13 24.88 16.29
C SER A 216 3.65 24.85 16.08
N LYS A 217 4.37 23.94 16.75
CA LYS A 217 5.82 23.72 16.54
C LYS A 217 6.14 22.75 15.39
N GLY A 218 5.11 22.32 14.63
CA GLY A 218 5.25 21.34 13.55
C GLY A 218 5.19 19.89 14.06
N LEU A 219 5.71 18.97 13.23
CA LEU A 219 5.72 17.52 13.49
C LEU A 219 6.92 17.12 14.34
N GLN A 220 6.65 16.36 15.38
CA GLN A 220 7.64 15.75 16.27
C GLN A 220 7.41 14.24 16.31
N MET A 221 8.37 13.45 15.83
CA MET A 221 8.32 11.99 15.87
C MET A 221 8.78 11.48 17.24
N ILE A 222 8.28 10.31 17.63
CA ILE A 222 8.83 9.57 18.79
C ILE A 222 10.05 8.81 18.29
N GLU A 223 11.22 9.18 18.80
CA GLU A 223 12.50 8.60 18.38
C GLU A 223 12.91 7.37 19.18
N GLY A 224 13.92 6.64 18.69
CA GLY A 224 14.55 5.51 19.40
C GLY A 224 13.73 4.24 19.45
N ILE A 225 12.69 4.12 18.63
CA ILE A 225 11.88 2.91 18.54
C ILE A 225 12.74 1.80 17.91
N LYS A 226 12.78 0.62 18.54
CA LYS A 226 13.44 -0.57 18.00
C LYS A 226 12.38 -1.58 17.57
N LEU A 227 12.32 -1.90 16.29
CA LEU A 227 11.45 -2.96 15.80
C LEU A 227 11.95 -4.32 16.25
N PRO A 228 11.05 -5.30 16.51
CA PRO A 228 11.41 -6.70 16.60
C PRO A 228 12.19 -7.14 15.34
N LEU A 229 13.21 -7.96 15.50
CA LEU A 229 14.13 -8.32 14.42
C LEU A 229 13.39 -8.87 13.18
N GLN A 230 12.42 -9.75 13.38
CA GLN A 230 11.63 -10.32 12.30
C GLN A 230 10.77 -9.29 11.55
N CYS A 231 10.28 -8.27 12.26
CA CYS A 231 9.51 -7.18 11.64
C CYS A 231 10.45 -6.22 10.88
N ALA A 232 11.59 -5.89 11.45
CA ALA A 232 12.61 -5.07 10.80
C ALA A 232 13.12 -5.72 9.50
N ALA A 233 13.39 -7.03 9.51
CA ALA A 233 13.84 -7.75 8.33
C ALA A 233 12.83 -7.69 7.16
N LEU A 234 11.53 -7.83 7.46
CA LEU A 234 10.50 -7.67 6.44
C LEU A 234 10.43 -6.23 5.91
N CYS A 235 10.53 -5.25 6.80
CA CYS A 235 10.58 -3.83 6.39
C CYS A 235 11.78 -3.55 5.49
N SER A 236 12.99 -4.04 5.85
CA SER A 236 14.23 -3.81 5.10
C SER A 236 14.13 -4.32 3.65
N THR A 237 13.55 -5.50 3.44
CA THR A 237 13.34 -6.02 2.08
C THR A 237 12.52 -5.05 1.22
N SER A 238 11.42 -4.52 1.76
CA SER A 238 10.59 -3.54 1.03
C SER A 238 11.26 -2.17 0.91
N ILE A 239 12.04 -1.74 1.90
CA ILE A 239 12.81 -0.50 1.86
C ILE A 239 13.80 -0.52 0.69
N ASP A 240 14.51 -1.62 0.48
CA ASP A 240 15.49 -1.74 -0.61
C ASP A 240 14.82 -1.66 -1.98
N VAL A 241 13.68 -2.31 -2.16
CA VAL A 241 12.88 -2.21 -3.39
C VAL A 241 12.41 -0.76 -3.61
N GLN A 242 11.88 -0.11 -2.58
CA GLN A 242 11.42 1.28 -2.67
C GLN A 242 12.57 2.24 -2.98
N ARG A 243 13.73 2.07 -2.34
CA ARG A 243 14.94 2.87 -2.57
C ARG A 243 15.39 2.80 -4.02
N MET A 244 15.52 1.58 -4.57
CA MET A 244 15.88 1.38 -5.96
C MET A 244 14.85 2.00 -6.91
N ALA A 245 13.55 1.80 -6.66
CA ALA A 245 12.48 2.34 -7.48
C ALA A 245 12.48 3.88 -7.48
N VAL A 246 12.66 4.52 -6.32
CA VAL A 246 12.75 5.98 -6.21
C VAL A 246 13.96 6.51 -6.95
N LYS A 247 15.15 5.94 -6.72
CA LYS A 247 16.38 6.36 -7.40
C LYS A 247 16.30 6.17 -8.91
N ALA A 248 15.73 5.04 -9.36
CA ALA A 248 15.48 4.79 -10.77
C ALA A 248 14.55 5.84 -11.39
N ALA A 249 13.46 6.18 -10.70
CA ALA A 249 12.48 7.15 -11.18
C ALA A 249 13.06 8.57 -11.23
N VAL A 250 13.82 8.99 -10.23
CA VAL A 250 14.42 10.34 -10.16
C VAL A 250 15.52 10.50 -11.23
N ASN A 251 16.31 9.46 -11.48
CA ASN A 251 17.48 9.52 -12.37
C ASN A 251 17.17 9.03 -13.81
N GLY A 252 15.99 8.48 -14.09
CA GLY A 252 15.68 7.87 -15.37
C GLY A 252 16.48 6.58 -15.64
N ASP A 253 16.86 5.83 -14.58
CA ASP A 253 17.67 4.63 -14.69
C ASP A 253 16.80 3.38 -14.88
N VAL A 254 16.75 2.88 -16.13
CA VAL A 254 15.93 1.72 -16.51
C VAL A 254 16.49 0.43 -15.92
N GLU A 255 17.80 0.28 -15.84
CA GLU A 255 18.41 -0.96 -15.31
C GLU A 255 18.14 -1.08 -13.82
N LEU A 256 18.29 0.01 -13.06
CA LEU A 256 17.94 0.03 -11.65
C LEU A 256 16.44 -0.21 -11.42
N LEU A 257 15.57 0.31 -12.31
CA LEU A 257 14.13 0.02 -12.26
C LEU A 257 13.84 -1.47 -12.43
N LYS A 258 14.48 -2.14 -13.40
CA LYS A 258 14.34 -3.58 -13.62
C LYS A 258 14.79 -4.38 -12.40
N LEU A 259 15.91 -3.99 -11.79
CA LEU A 259 16.42 -4.63 -10.58
C LEU A 259 15.47 -4.42 -9.39
N ALA A 260 14.86 -3.24 -9.23
CA ALA A 260 13.86 -2.99 -8.21
C ALA A 260 12.64 -3.93 -8.37
N VAL A 261 12.14 -4.07 -9.59
CA VAL A 261 11.01 -4.97 -9.89
C VAL A 261 11.39 -6.44 -9.68
N LEU A 262 12.62 -6.84 -10.07
CA LEU A 262 13.09 -8.21 -9.87
C LEU A 262 13.20 -8.58 -8.38
N GLN A 263 13.58 -7.64 -7.52
CA GLN A 263 13.72 -7.88 -6.08
C GLN A 263 12.40 -7.71 -5.30
N ASP A 264 11.33 -7.24 -5.94
CA ASP A 264 10.01 -7.22 -5.30
C ASP A 264 9.60 -8.63 -4.86
N PRO A 265 9.22 -8.84 -3.57
CA PRO A 265 8.95 -10.18 -3.04
C PRO A 265 7.86 -10.95 -3.79
N LEU A 266 6.82 -10.26 -4.27
CA LEU A 266 5.77 -10.92 -5.04
C LEU A 266 6.26 -11.29 -6.43
N VAL A 267 6.89 -10.35 -7.14
CA VAL A 267 7.39 -10.56 -8.50
C VAL A 267 8.43 -11.67 -8.53
N SER A 268 9.43 -11.62 -7.65
CA SER A 268 10.50 -12.64 -7.54
C SER A 268 9.99 -14.03 -7.21
N SER A 269 8.79 -14.14 -6.61
CA SER A 269 8.20 -15.45 -6.28
C SER A 269 7.43 -16.09 -7.44
N VAL A 270 7.14 -15.35 -8.53
CA VAL A 270 6.26 -15.81 -9.62
C VAL A 270 6.81 -15.59 -11.03
N CYS A 271 7.80 -14.71 -11.22
CA CYS A 271 8.38 -14.37 -12.51
C CYS A 271 9.85 -14.77 -12.60
N SER A 272 10.32 -15.18 -13.80
CA SER A 272 11.74 -15.29 -14.09
C SER A 272 12.37 -13.91 -14.33
N SER A 273 13.70 -13.84 -14.35
CA SER A 273 14.41 -12.58 -14.64
C SER A 273 14.10 -12.06 -16.05
N GLU A 274 13.99 -12.96 -17.05
CA GLU A 274 13.65 -12.63 -18.41
C GLU A 274 12.22 -12.06 -18.52
N GLU A 275 11.27 -12.66 -17.80
CA GLU A 275 9.89 -12.18 -17.76
C GLU A 275 9.82 -10.79 -17.11
N VAL A 276 10.61 -10.52 -16.07
CA VAL A 276 10.69 -9.19 -15.45
C VAL A 276 11.25 -8.16 -16.43
N TRP A 277 12.34 -8.49 -17.14
CA TRP A 277 12.93 -7.59 -18.13
C TRP A 277 11.92 -7.26 -19.25
N GLN A 278 11.26 -8.28 -19.81
CA GLN A 278 10.22 -8.09 -20.82
C GLN A 278 9.07 -7.23 -20.29
N MET A 279 8.55 -7.55 -19.11
CA MET A 279 7.43 -6.82 -18.49
C MET A 279 7.76 -5.35 -18.30
N VAL A 280 8.93 -5.02 -17.76
CA VAL A 280 9.33 -3.62 -17.52
C VAL A 280 9.51 -2.88 -18.84
N ASP A 281 10.11 -3.49 -19.87
CA ASP A 281 10.27 -2.87 -21.18
C ASP A 281 8.92 -2.59 -21.83
N GLU A 282 7.98 -3.52 -21.78
CA GLU A 282 6.62 -3.35 -22.31
C GLU A 282 5.86 -2.26 -21.55
N MET A 283 5.97 -2.22 -20.22
CA MET A 283 5.32 -1.18 -19.40
C MET A 283 5.89 0.21 -19.67
N LEU A 284 7.20 0.35 -19.81
CA LEU A 284 7.84 1.63 -20.16
C LEU A 284 7.34 2.15 -21.49
N VAL A 285 7.25 1.28 -22.50
CA VAL A 285 6.72 1.63 -23.84
C VAL A 285 5.26 2.04 -23.75
N ALA A 286 4.43 1.27 -23.06
CA ALA A 286 3.00 1.55 -22.92
C ALA A 286 2.70 2.87 -22.17
N GLN A 287 3.60 3.28 -21.27
CA GLN A 287 3.43 4.46 -20.42
C GLN A 287 4.30 5.66 -20.83
N GLU A 288 4.93 5.62 -22.00
CA GLU A 288 5.91 6.60 -22.46
C GLU A 288 5.51 8.07 -22.23
N LYS A 289 4.24 8.41 -22.51
CA LYS A 289 3.75 9.78 -22.38
C LYS A 289 3.79 10.32 -20.94
N TRP A 290 3.86 9.43 -19.96
CA TRP A 290 3.89 9.77 -18.53
C TRP A 290 5.29 9.70 -17.92
N LEU A 291 6.29 9.26 -18.71
CA LEU A 291 7.63 8.93 -18.25
C LEU A 291 8.72 9.73 -19.00
N PRO A 292 8.67 11.08 -18.96
CA PRO A 292 9.59 11.93 -19.75
C PRO A 292 11.06 11.68 -19.40
N GLN A 293 11.40 11.34 -18.14
CA GLN A 293 12.76 11.07 -17.69
C GLN A 293 13.37 9.81 -18.30
N PHE A 294 12.53 8.88 -18.80
CA PHE A 294 12.97 7.65 -19.46
C PHE A 294 12.94 7.73 -21.00
N LYS A 295 12.55 8.85 -21.59
CA LYS A 295 12.25 8.99 -23.03
C LYS A 295 13.33 8.44 -23.96
N SER A 296 14.60 8.77 -23.71
CA SER A 296 15.72 8.31 -24.54
C SER A 296 15.87 6.80 -24.52
N LYS A 297 15.71 6.20 -23.34
CA LYS A 297 15.79 4.73 -23.12
C LYS A 297 14.58 4.03 -23.72
N ILE A 298 13.37 4.57 -23.56
CA ILE A 298 12.14 4.04 -24.16
C ILE A 298 12.25 3.99 -25.69
N ASN A 299 12.81 5.01 -26.32
CA ASN A 299 13.04 5.02 -27.77
C ASN A 299 14.01 3.91 -28.20
N SER A 300 15.03 3.61 -27.41
CA SER A 300 15.93 2.49 -27.65
C SER A 300 15.24 1.15 -27.51
N ILE A 301 14.46 0.97 -26.43
CA ILE A 301 13.65 -0.23 -26.16
C ILE A 301 12.69 -0.49 -27.33
N LYS A 302 11.94 0.52 -27.78
CA LYS A 302 11.03 0.39 -28.93
C LYS A 302 11.74 -0.11 -30.20
N ARG A 303 12.93 0.43 -30.49
CA ARG A 303 13.73 -0.02 -31.64
C ARG A 303 14.17 -1.47 -31.50
N ASN A 304 14.58 -1.87 -30.30
CA ASN A 304 15.02 -3.25 -30.04
C ASN A 304 13.85 -4.23 -30.15
N LEU A 305 12.70 -3.93 -29.55
CA LEU A 305 11.51 -4.77 -29.66
C LEU A 305 11.08 -4.97 -31.13
N LYS A 306 11.14 -3.93 -31.96
CA LYS A 306 10.82 -4.03 -33.40
C LYS A 306 11.79 -4.92 -34.20
N LYS A 307 13.03 -5.10 -33.73
CA LYS A 307 14.02 -5.96 -34.38
C LYS A 307 13.84 -7.44 -34.07
N ILE A 308 13.14 -7.78 -32.99
CA ILE A 308 12.89 -9.17 -32.60
C ILE A 308 11.84 -9.75 -33.53
N LYS A 309 12.25 -10.67 -34.39
CA LYS A 309 11.36 -11.39 -35.30
C LYS A 309 10.39 -12.24 -34.50
N ASN A 310 9.06 -12.05 -34.74
CA ASN A 310 7.99 -12.76 -34.03
C ASN A 310 7.93 -12.42 -32.51
N TYR A 311 8.23 -11.18 -32.13
CA TYR A 311 8.07 -10.75 -30.75
C TYR A 311 6.64 -11.03 -30.24
N LYS A 312 6.54 -11.76 -29.14
CA LYS A 312 5.26 -12.04 -28.50
C LYS A 312 5.17 -11.20 -27.23
N TYR A 313 4.27 -10.23 -27.24
CA TYR A 313 3.93 -9.54 -25.99
C TYR A 313 3.45 -10.52 -24.93
N SER A 314 3.80 -10.23 -23.68
CA SER A 314 3.35 -11.04 -22.56
C SER A 314 1.82 -11.11 -22.56
N LYS A 315 1.30 -12.33 -22.55
CA LYS A 315 -0.15 -12.54 -22.41
C LYS A 315 -0.47 -12.26 -20.94
N ALA A 316 -1.34 -11.28 -20.69
CA ALA A 316 -1.87 -11.08 -19.36
C ALA A 316 -2.42 -12.41 -18.83
N VAL A 317 -1.76 -12.97 -17.84
CA VAL A 317 -2.28 -14.12 -17.12
C VAL A 317 -3.56 -13.66 -16.45
N LYS A 318 -4.69 -14.32 -16.74
CA LYS A 318 -5.96 -14.02 -16.08
C LYS A 318 -5.76 -14.16 -14.59
N GLY A 319 -5.58 -13.02 -13.91
CA GLY A 319 -5.53 -13.00 -12.46
C GLY A 319 -6.78 -13.61 -11.85
N ILE A 320 -6.71 -14.06 -10.61
CA ILE A 320 -7.90 -14.53 -9.89
C ILE A 320 -8.69 -13.29 -9.50
N THR A 321 -9.62 -12.90 -10.35
CA THR A 321 -10.54 -11.79 -10.13
C THR A 321 -11.83 -12.27 -9.46
N ARG A 322 -12.54 -11.35 -8.83
CA ARG A 322 -13.90 -11.59 -8.33
C ARG A 322 -14.78 -12.12 -9.46
N LYS A 323 -15.47 -13.24 -9.25
CA LYS A 323 -16.55 -13.68 -10.14
C LYS A 323 -17.70 -12.70 -10.01
N THR A 324 -17.82 -11.76 -10.94
CA THR A 324 -19.04 -10.97 -11.07
C THR A 324 -20.12 -11.82 -11.73
N LYS A 325 -21.35 -11.78 -11.21
CA LYS A 325 -22.49 -12.52 -11.78
C LYS A 325 -22.87 -12.08 -13.21
N ASN A 326 -22.25 -11.03 -13.75
CA ASN A 326 -22.54 -10.49 -15.08
C ASN A 326 -21.34 -10.62 -16.01
N ASN A 327 -21.62 -11.07 -17.25
CA ASN A 327 -20.76 -11.28 -18.42
C ASN A 327 -19.88 -10.07 -18.86
N ARG A 328 -19.44 -9.18 -17.96
CA ARG A 328 -18.59 -8.03 -18.26
C ARG A 328 -17.11 -8.37 -18.46
N GLN A 329 -16.70 -9.62 -18.23
CA GLN A 329 -15.31 -10.07 -18.44
C GLN A 329 -14.84 -10.05 -19.91
N LYS A 330 -15.75 -9.98 -20.90
CA LYS A 330 -15.37 -9.88 -22.31
C LYS A 330 -14.74 -8.55 -22.72
N ARG A 331 -14.84 -7.50 -21.87
CA ARG A 331 -14.32 -6.15 -22.19
C ARG A 331 -12.88 -5.90 -21.73
N SER A 332 -12.32 -6.67 -20.79
CA SER A 332 -10.92 -6.49 -20.37
C SER A 332 -9.90 -6.84 -21.48
N VAL A 333 -10.27 -7.74 -22.39
CA VAL A 333 -9.44 -8.13 -23.54
C VAL A 333 -9.37 -7.04 -24.63
N LEU A 334 -10.30 -6.08 -24.65
CA LEU A 334 -10.35 -5.01 -25.65
C LEU A 334 -9.38 -3.86 -25.33
N VAL A 335 -9.13 -3.58 -24.04
CA VAL A 335 -8.17 -2.53 -23.62
C VAL A 335 -6.73 -2.94 -23.97
N GLU A 336 -6.42 -4.24 -23.90
CA GLU A 336 -5.11 -4.77 -24.33
C GLU A 336 -4.85 -4.58 -25.83
N LYS A 337 -5.88 -4.73 -26.67
CA LYS A 337 -5.74 -4.52 -28.12
C LYS A 337 -5.56 -3.05 -28.51
N GLU A 338 -6.19 -2.11 -27.78
CA GLU A 338 -6.08 -0.67 -28.08
C GLU A 338 -4.78 -0.06 -27.53
N ALA A 339 -4.22 -0.61 -26.45
CA ALA A 339 -2.95 -0.14 -25.88
C ALA A 339 -1.72 -0.55 -26.72
N PHE A 340 -1.82 -1.64 -27.50
CA PHE A 340 -0.72 -2.21 -28.30
C PHE A 340 -0.90 -2.04 -29.82
N ASN A 341 -1.93 -1.34 -30.28
CA ASN A 341 -2.08 -0.96 -31.69
C ASN A 341 -1.31 0.34 -31.99
N LEU A 342 -0.03 0.35 -31.68
CA LEU A 342 0.93 1.39 -32.06
C LEU A 342 1.89 0.89 -33.13
#